data_763ca8ff614af5261911de5c57e95f3b
#
_entry.id   763ca8ff614af5261911de5c57e95f3b
#
_cell.length_a   1.000
_cell.length_b   1.000
_cell.length_c   1.000
_cell.angle_alpha   90.00
_cell.angle_beta   90.00
_cell.angle_gamma   90.00
#
_symmetry.space_group_name_H-M   'P 1'
#
loop_
_entity.id
_entity.type
_entity.pdbx_description
1 polymer ?
#
loop_
_entity_poly.entity_id
_entity_poly.type
_entity_poly.pdbx_seq_one_letter_code
_entity_poly.pdbx_strand_id
1 'polypeptide(L)'
;MLRRSRFAFPPFRFLALATFCVATFWCSLETTQANTSLENEIERYIKGLRSQGVIRRDERTAWLVYDFTTGSKVATINEHMSLQAASMIKPYLALAFFHQVQAGRIIYGSKSRRHMELMIQKSNNDSTNWVMKQTGGPRATEALLRRHYPSLCQQISLVEYIPKGGRTYRNKGSAGDYAWFLKELWHGRLPYSKEILRLMGLPGIDRLYTDAKRVPSGTSVFNKTGSTAMCCGDMGILVARGRNGKSSPYAIIGIIESGTRNTSYSSWISRRADVIREVSNLAYLDMKQRHRL
;
A
#
# COMPACT_ATOMS: atom_id res chain seq x y z
N MET A 1 10.27 54.62 78.08
CA MET A 1 10.22 53.33 78.76
C MET A 1 9.43 52.37 77.79
N LEU A 2 10.14 51.58 77.07
CA LEU A 2 9.51 50.57 76.16
C LEU A 2 10.22 49.22 76.34
N ARG A 3 9.44 48.26 76.81
CA ARG A 3 9.89 46.86 77.06
C ARG A 3 10.08 46.14 75.71
N ARG A 4 11.27 45.54 75.53
CA ARG A 4 11.56 44.60 74.46
C ARG A 4 11.16 43.22 74.96
N SER A 5 10.16 42.60 74.24
CA SER A 5 9.83 41.18 74.36
C SER A 5 10.69 40.39 73.36
N ARG A 6 11.43 39.40 73.88
CA ARG A 6 12.18 38.43 73.04
C ARG A 6 11.29 37.25 72.75
N PHE A 7 11.04 37.02 71.53
CA PHE A 7 10.45 35.74 71.04
C PHE A 7 11.61 34.80 70.70
N ALA A 8 11.59 33.61 71.32
CA ALA A 8 12.49 32.51 71.01
C ALA A 8 11.83 31.61 69.99
N PHE A 9 12.55 31.28 68.89
CA PHE A 9 12.11 30.30 67.90
C PHE A 9 12.65 28.90 68.25
N PRO A 10 11.89 27.83 68.14
CA PRO A 10 12.38 26.47 68.35
C PRO A 10 13.17 25.95 67.11
N PRO A 11 14.09 25.01 67.31
CA PRO A 11 14.96 24.52 66.24
C PRO A 11 14.19 23.63 65.22
N PHE A 12 14.32 23.97 63.96
CA PHE A 12 13.85 23.13 62.85
C PHE A 12 14.68 21.84 62.77
N ARG A 13 14.00 20.68 62.92
CA ARG A 13 14.55 19.37 62.60
C ARG A 13 14.44 19.17 61.09
N PHE A 14 15.58 19.09 60.39
CA PHE A 14 15.67 18.65 59.01
C PHE A 14 15.30 17.16 58.93
N LEU A 15 14.16 16.87 58.32
CA LEU A 15 13.76 15.53 57.88
C LEU A 15 14.30 15.31 56.49
N ALA A 16 15.30 14.47 56.31
CA ALA A 16 15.86 14.10 55.04
C ALA A 16 14.83 13.15 54.33
N LEU A 17 14.15 13.67 53.34
CA LEU A 17 13.34 12.82 52.41
C LEU A 17 14.31 12.14 51.44
N ALA A 18 14.52 10.85 51.62
CA ALA A 18 15.18 10.00 50.64
C ALA A 18 14.20 9.78 49.44
N THR A 19 14.46 10.49 48.34
CA THR A 19 13.75 10.30 47.09
C THR A 19 14.23 9.00 46.44
N PHE A 20 13.39 7.95 46.54
CA PHE A 20 13.61 6.69 45.83
C PHE A 20 13.21 6.92 44.36
N CYS A 21 14.22 7.13 43.48
CA CYS A 21 14.01 7.06 42.03
C CYS A 21 13.74 5.60 41.63
N VAL A 22 12.45 5.26 41.48
CA VAL A 22 12.07 4.03 40.80
C VAL A 22 12.25 4.27 39.31
N ALA A 23 13.38 3.84 38.76
CA ALA A 23 13.59 3.75 37.33
C ALA A 23 12.67 2.62 36.79
N THR A 24 11.49 2.98 36.29
CA THR A 24 10.66 2.06 35.51
C THR A 24 11.36 1.79 34.19
N PHE A 25 12.06 0.68 34.12
CA PHE A 25 12.54 0.10 32.87
C PHE A 25 11.30 -0.29 32.03
N TRP A 26 10.91 0.58 31.12
CA TRP A 26 9.98 0.20 30.06
C TRP A 26 10.75 -0.71 29.10
N CYS A 27 10.68 -2.00 29.39
CA CYS A 27 11.04 -3.05 28.44
C CYS A 27 9.98 -2.96 27.34
N SER A 28 10.32 -2.33 26.22
CA SER A 28 9.53 -2.41 24.98
C SER A 28 9.53 -3.89 24.58
N LEU A 29 8.49 -4.61 24.96
CA LEU A 29 8.18 -5.90 24.34
C LEU A 29 7.88 -5.59 22.87
N GLU A 30 8.91 -5.73 22.03
CA GLU A 30 8.67 -6.00 20.61
C GLU A 30 7.89 -7.31 20.56
N THR A 31 6.58 -7.18 20.45
CA THR A 31 5.73 -8.31 20.12
C THR A 31 6.15 -8.75 18.72
N THR A 32 7.01 -9.76 18.65
CA THR A 32 7.20 -10.54 17.44
C THR A 32 5.82 -11.07 17.06
N GLN A 33 5.18 -10.38 16.12
CA GLN A 33 3.89 -10.80 15.60
C GLN A 33 4.11 -12.18 14.97
N ALA A 34 3.58 -13.22 15.59
CA ALA A 34 3.69 -14.56 15.04
C ALA A 34 3.10 -14.56 13.64
N ASN A 35 3.87 -15.08 12.67
CA ASN A 35 3.42 -15.17 11.28
C ASN A 35 2.07 -15.85 11.20
N THR A 36 1.14 -15.25 10.47
CA THR A 36 -0.18 -15.85 10.25
C THR A 36 -0.07 -17.13 9.41
N SER A 37 -1.09 -17.97 9.44
CA SER A 37 -1.15 -19.16 8.58
C SER A 37 -0.95 -18.81 7.10
N LEU A 38 -1.64 -17.77 6.61
CA LEU A 38 -1.52 -17.29 5.23
C LEU A 38 -0.10 -16.80 4.91
N GLU A 39 0.52 -16.05 5.80
CA GLU A 39 1.89 -15.56 5.61
C GLU A 39 2.87 -16.73 5.44
N ASN A 40 2.77 -17.74 6.31
CA ASN A 40 3.57 -18.96 6.20
C ASN A 40 3.33 -19.75 4.89
N GLU A 41 2.08 -19.78 4.39
CA GLU A 41 1.75 -20.41 3.11
C GLU A 41 2.38 -19.67 1.94
N ILE A 42 2.26 -18.34 1.91
CA ILE A 42 2.88 -17.50 0.86
C ILE A 42 4.40 -17.66 0.90
N GLU A 43 5.02 -17.59 2.09
CA GLU A 43 6.47 -17.78 2.21
C GLU A 43 6.93 -19.16 1.70
N ARG A 44 6.22 -20.22 2.07
CA ARG A 44 6.53 -21.57 1.63
C ARG A 44 6.43 -21.68 0.11
N TYR A 45 5.37 -21.12 -0.49
CA TYR A 45 5.19 -21.09 -1.93
C TYR A 45 6.35 -20.35 -2.62
N ILE A 46 6.69 -19.15 -2.18
CA ILE A 46 7.77 -18.34 -2.78
C ILE A 46 9.14 -19.00 -2.58
N LYS A 47 9.42 -19.60 -1.41
CA LYS A 47 10.64 -20.37 -1.15
C LYS A 47 10.75 -21.58 -2.08
N GLY A 48 9.63 -22.29 -2.32
CA GLY A 48 9.57 -23.39 -3.28
C GLY A 48 9.89 -22.96 -4.70
N LEU A 49 9.33 -21.84 -5.17
CA LEU A 49 9.64 -21.28 -6.49
C LEU A 49 11.11 -20.84 -6.63
N ARG A 50 11.72 -20.36 -5.55
CA ARG A 50 13.14 -20.00 -5.53
C ARG A 50 14.03 -21.26 -5.61
N SER A 51 13.72 -22.32 -4.88
CA SER A 51 14.47 -23.58 -4.95
C SER A 51 14.42 -24.23 -6.33
N GLN A 52 13.31 -24.04 -7.06
CA GLN A 52 13.13 -24.51 -8.43
C GLN A 52 13.73 -23.57 -9.50
N GLY A 53 14.30 -22.43 -9.10
CA GLY A 53 14.82 -21.41 -10.02
C GLY A 53 13.73 -20.63 -10.80
N VAL A 54 12.45 -20.83 -10.48
CA VAL A 54 11.33 -20.10 -11.11
C VAL A 54 11.40 -18.63 -10.72
N ILE A 55 11.56 -18.31 -9.43
CA ILE A 55 11.93 -16.97 -8.96
C ILE A 55 13.45 -16.95 -8.75
N ARG A 56 14.14 -16.07 -9.47
CA ARG A 56 15.60 -15.98 -9.41
C ARG A 56 16.07 -15.36 -8.09
N ARG A 57 17.36 -15.54 -7.78
CA ARG A 57 17.98 -15.00 -6.55
C ARG A 57 18.02 -13.48 -6.52
N ASP A 58 18.12 -12.81 -7.68
CA ASP A 58 18.14 -11.37 -7.84
C ASP A 58 16.73 -10.74 -7.80
N GLU A 59 15.67 -11.55 -7.77
CA GLU A 59 14.30 -11.05 -7.71
C GLU A 59 13.86 -10.83 -6.26
N ARG A 60 13.44 -9.62 -5.95
CA ARG A 60 12.87 -9.21 -4.66
C ARG A 60 11.35 -9.30 -4.72
N THR A 61 10.72 -9.73 -3.65
CA THR A 61 9.26 -9.85 -3.59
C THR A 61 8.70 -9.19 -2.34
N ALA A 62 7.55 -8.56 -2.47
CA ALA A 62 6.80 -8.02 -1.35
C ALA A 62 5.32 -8.39 -1.49
N TRP A 63 4.70 -8.80 -0.37
CA TRP A 63 3.31 -9.23 -0.31
C TRP A 63 2.62 -8.63 0.90
N LEU A 64 1.37 -8.24 0.72
CA LEU A 64 0.51 -7.82 1.82
C LEU A 64 -0.94 -8.20 1.52
N VAL A 65 -1.62 -8.76 2.51
CA VAL A 65 -3.06 -8.99 2.50
C VAL A 65 -3.67 -8.31 3.72
N TYR A 66 -4.71 -7.52 3.49
CA TYR A 66 -5.43 -6.79 4.54
C TYR A 66 -6.92 -7.12 4.48
N ASP A 67 -7.47 -7.61 5.56
CA ASP A 67 -8.87 -7.93 5.72
C ASP A 67 -9.64 -6.71 6.24
N PHE A 68 -10.53 -6.15 5.43
CA PHE A 68 -11.33 -4.99 5.82
C PHE A 68 -12.43 -5.34 6.84
N THR A 69 -12.85 -6.61 6.90
CA THR A 69 -13.89 -7.04 7.84
C THR A 69 -13.37 -7.06 9.27
N THR A 70 -12.14 -7.54 9.47
CA THR A 70 -11.50 -7.57 10.79
C THR A 70 -10.64 -6.35 11.07
N GLY A 71 -10.33 -5.54 10.03
CA GLY A 71 -9.45 -4.39 10.15
C GLY A 71 -7.98 -4.75 10.38
N SER A 72 -7.54 -5.95 9.99
CA SER A 72 -6.21 -6.48 10.30
C SER A 72 -5.42 -6.88 9.05
N LYS A 73 -4.08 -6.82 9.16
CA LYS A 73 -3.17 -7.43 8.20
C LYS A 73 -3.16 -8.94 8.46
N VAL A 74 -3.33 -9.73 7.42
CA VAL A 74 -3.34 -11.20 7.49
C VAL A 74 -2.13 -11.85 6.83
N ALA A 75 -1.35 -11.10 6.08
CA ALA A 75 -0.01 -11.46 5.63
C ALA A 75 0.80 -10.19 5.36
N THR A 76 2.09 -10.19 5.78
CA THR A 76 3.01 -9.07 5.62
C THR A 76 4.42 -9.58 5.36
N ILE A 77 4.84 -9.60 4.10
CA ILE A 77 6.16 -10.06 3.70
C ILE A 77 6.87 -8.92 2.99
N ASN A 78 7.96 -8.39 3.57
CA ASN A 78 8.74 -7.29 3.03
C ASN A 78 7.88 -6.02 2.76
N GLU A 79 6.87 -5.76 3.57
CA GLU A 79 5.87 -4.72 3.32
C GLU A 79 6.46 -3.30 3.21
N HIS A 80 7.58 -3.02 3.89
CA HIS A 80 8.26 -1.72 3.86
C HIS A 80 9.39 -1.65 2.83
N MET A 81 9.61 -2.71 2.06
CA MET A 81 10.65 -2.72 1.03
C MET A 81 10.31 -1.73 -0.09
N SER A 82 11.21 -0.79 -0.35
CA SER A 82 11.09 0.16 -1.46
C SER A 82 11.39 -0.54 -2.78
N LEU A 83 10.37 -0.70 -3.61
CA LEU A 83 10.43 -1.36 -4.92
C LEU A 83 9.99 -0.41 -6.03
N GLN A 84 10.24 -0.77 -7.29
CA GLN A 84 9.74 0.01 -8.42
C GLN A 84 8.21 0.09 -8.37
N ALA A 85 7.70 1.32 -8.43
CA ALA A 85 6.25 1.54 -8.43
C ALA A 85 5.60 1.14 -9.75
N ALA A 86 6.32 1.26 -10.86
CA ALA A 86 5.77 1.11 -12.20
C ALA A 86 4.43 1.89 -12.32
N SER A 87 3.40 1.28 -12.89
CA SER A 87 2.08 1.93 -13.00
C SER A 87 1.21 1.83 -11.74
N MET A 88 1.65 1.15 -10.68
CA MET A 88 0.93 1.13 -9.40
C MET A 88 0.93 2.48 -8.68
N ILE A 89 1.80 3.41 -9.11
CA ILE A 89 1.81 4.80 -8.61
C ILE A 89 0.61 5.63 -9.10
N LYS A 90 -0.08 5.23 -10.16
CA LYS A 90 -1.11 6.05 -10.83
C LYS A 90 -2.32 6.41 -9.95
N PRO A 91 -2.81 5.54 -9.07
CA PRO A 91 -3.82 5.93 -8.08
C PRO A 91 -3.38 7.06 -7.13
N TYR A 92 -2.10 7.13 -6.77
CA TYR A 92 -1.56 8.26 -6.00
C TYR A 92 -1.55 9.56 -6.79
N LEU A 93 -1.30 9.51 -8.10
CA LEU A 93 -1.41 10.67 -8.97
C LEU A 93 -2.87 11.15 -9.06
N ALA A 94 -3.83 10.22 -9.11
CA ALA A 94 -5.24 10.54 -9.03
C ALA A 94 -5.59 11.19 -7.68
N LEU A 95 -5.09 10.66 -6.56
CA LEU A 95 -5.27 11.26 -5.23
C LEU A 95 -4.75 12.71 -5.20
N ALA A 96 -3.53 12.95 -5.67
CA ALA A 96 -2.94 14.30 -5.69
C ALA A 96 -3.77 15.25 -6.56
N PHE A 97 -4.23 14.80 -7.71
CA PHE A 97 -5.11 15.58 -8.59
C PHE A 97 -6.44 15.91 -7.91
N PHE A 98 -7.10 14.91 -7.32
CA PHE A 98 -8.38 15.13 -6.63
C PHE A 98 -8.25 15.95 -5.34
N HIS A 99 -7.11 15.91 -4.68
CA HIS A 99 -6.80 16.87 -3.62
C HIS A 99 -6.81 18.31 -4.13
N GLN A 100 -6.22 18.56 -5.29
CA GLN A 100 -6.23 19.89 -5.91
C GLN A 100 -7.65 20.29 -6.40
N VAL A 101 -8.45 19.33 -6.88
CA VAL A 101 -9.86 19.56 -7.23
C VAL A 101 -10.66 19.97 -6.00
N GLN A 102 -10.52 19.25 -4.90
CA GLN A 102 -11.20 19.55 -3.63
C GLN A 102 -10.79 20.92 -3.08
N ALA A 103 -9.55 21.33 -3.31
CA ALA A 103 -9.04 22.65 -2.94
C ALA A 103 -9.44 23.79 -3.93
N GLY A 104 -10.26 23.49 -4.94
CA GLY A 104 -10.72 24.47 -5.95
C GLY A 104 -9.64 24.95 -6.93
N ARG A 105 -8.47 24.29 -6.99
CA ARG A 105 -7.34 24.70 -7.83
C ARG A 105 -7.35 24.08 -9.22
N ILE A 106 -8.03 22.95 -9.39
CA ILE A 106 -8.18 22.23 -10.66
C ILE A 106 -9.65 21.88 -10.87
N ILE A 107 -10.10 21.92 -12.12
CA ILE A 107 -11.47 21.53 -12.48
C ILE A 107 -11.48 20.08 -12.96
N TYR A 108 -12.37 19.28 -12.39
CA TYR A 108 -12.64 17.90 -12.86
C TYR A 108 -13.76 17.92 -13.91
N GLY A 109 -13.43 18.28 -15.13
CA GLY A 109 -14.33 18.31 -16.30
C GLY A 109 -14.12 17.14 -17.24
N SER A 110 -14.72 17.18 -18.44
CA SER A 110 -14.67 16.11 -19.44
C SER A 110 -13.24 15.72 -19.85
N LYS A 111 -12.37 16.71 -20.06
CA LYS A 111 -10.95 16.45 -20.42
C LYS A 111 -10.20 15.71 -19.32
N SER A 112 -10.28 16.16 -18.08
CA SER A 112 -9.59 15.52 -16.96
C SER A 112 -10.17 14.13 -16.66
N ARG A 113 -11.48 13.94 -16.76
CA ARG A 113 -12.12 12.62 -16.66
C ARG A 113 -11.55 11.64 -17.68
N ARG A 114 -11.46 12.03 -18.95
CA ARG A 114 -10.89 11.21 -20.01
C ARG A 114 -9.42 10.83 -19.69
N HIS A 115 -8.60 11.76 -19.24
CA HIS A 115 -7.22 11.46 -18.86
C HIS A 115 -7.13 10.53 -17.65
N MET A 116 -8.00 10.69 -16.65
CA MET A 116 -8.06 9.78 -15.50
C MET A 116 -8.43 8.35 -15.92
N GLU A 117 -9.44 8.18 -16.76
CA GLU A 117 -9.85 6.86 -17.26
C GLU A 117 -8.73 6.21 -18.09
N LEU A 118 -8.12 6.94 -19.01
CA LEU A 118 -6.97 6.44 -19.78
C LEU A 118 -5.77 6.07 -18.88
N MET A 119 -5.48 6.89 -17.87
CA MET A 119 -4.38 6.66 -16.94
C MET A 119 -4.60 5.39 -16.09
N ILE A 120 -5.77 5.24 -15.50
CA ILE A 120 -6.03 4.12 -14.58
C ILE A 120 -6.39 2.86 -15.36
N GLN A 121 -7.40 2.90 -16.24
CA GLN A 121 -7.89 1.73 -16.97
C GLN A 121 -6.89 1.22 -18.01
N LYS A 122 -6.41 2.11 -18.89
CA LYS A 122 -5.51 1.74 -20.01
C LYS A 122 -4.05 1.87 -19.65
N SER A 123 -3.75 2.34 -18.44
CA SER A 123 -2.37 2.61 -18.01
C SER A 123 -1.60 3.53 -18.95
N ASN A 124 -2.30 4.44 -19.65
CA ASN A 124 -1.73 5.34 -20.66
C ASN A 124 -0.72 6.31 -20.03
N ASN A 125 0.50 6.36 -20.58
CA ASN A 125 1.60 7.14 -20.03
C ASN A 125 1.50 8.63 -20.34
N ASP A 126 0.96 9.01 -21.51
CA ASP A 126 0.77 10.41 -21.86
C ASP A 126 -0.27 11.05 -20.97
N SER A 127 -1.36 10.33 -20.70
CA SER A 127 -2.38 10.76 -19.71
C SER A 127 -1.82 10.83 -18.30
N THR A 128 -0.92 9.91 -17.93
CA THR A 128 -0.21 9.97 -16.64
C THR A 128 0.62 11.24 -16.53
N ASN A 129 1.39 11.54 -17.55
CA ASN A 129 2.23 12.75 -17.60
C ASN A 129 1.38 14.03 -17.62
N TRP A 130 0.23 13.99 -18.32
CA TRP A 130 -0.73 15.09 -18.29
C TRP A 130 -1.23 15.34 -16.86
N VAL A 131 -1.65 14.30 -16.13
CA VAL A 131 -2.11 14.40 -14.74
C VAL A 131 -1.00 14.96 -13.83
N MET A 132 0.22 14.44 -13.95
CA MET A 132 1.36 14.96 -13.18
C MET A 132 1.65 16.45 -13.47
N LYS A 133 1.49 16.89 -14.72
CA LYS A 133 1.65 18.31 -15.07
C LYS A 133 0.61 19.20 -14.38
N GLN A 134 -0.64 18.71 -14.23
CA GLN A 134 -1.69 19.47 -13.53
C GLN A 134 -1.36 19.67 -12.04
N THR A 135 -0.59 18.78 -11.44
CA THR A 135 -0.18 18.85 -10.02
C THR A 135 1.23 19.44 -9.82
N GLY A 136 1.81 20.09 -10.87
CA GLY A 136 3.10 20.78 -10.81
C GLY A 136 4.31 19.91 -11.10
N GLY A 137 4.11 18.69 -11.63
CA GLY A 137 5.18 17.73 -11.95
C GLY A 137 5.49 16.74 -10.83
N PRO A 138 6.38 15.78 -11.07
CA PRO A 138 6.63 14.67 -10.14
C PRO A 138 6.98 15.13 -8.73
N ARG A 139 7.97 16.00 -8.57
CA ARG A 139 8.43 16.49 -7.26
C ARG A 139 7.35 17.27 -6.49
N ALA A 140 6.61 18.15 -7.18
CA ALA A 140 5.52 18.89 -6.56
C ALA A 140 4.37 17.97 -6.14
N THR A 141 4.08 16.95 -6.96
CA THR A 141 3.09 15.91 -6.63
C THR A 141 3.53 15.11 -5.41
N GLU A 142 4.79 14.68 -5.32
CA GLU A 142 5.33 13.99 -4.15
C GLU A 142 5.26 14.87 -2.90
N ALA A 143 5.68 16.13 -2.98
CA ALA A 143 5.64 17.07 -1.87
C ALA A 143 4.20 17.27 -1.34
N LEU A 144 3.24 17.39 -2.25
CA LEU A 144 1.81 17.47 -1.89
C LEU A 144 1.35 16.21 -1.15
N LEU A 145 1.65 15.04 -1.68
CA LEU A 145 1.26 13.76 -1.09
C LEU A 145 1.90 13.57 0.30
N ARG A 146 3.20 13.82 0.44
CA ARG A 146 3.91 13.71 1.72
C ARG A 146 3.38 14.69 2.77
N ARG A 147 3.05 15.91 2.35
CA ARG A 147 2.52 16.94 3.25
C ARG A 147 1.13 16.59 3.79
N HIS A 148 0.24 16.09 2.95
CA HIS A 148 -1.17 15.88 3.29
C HIS A 148 -1.52 14.44 3.66
N TYR A 149 -0.71 13.47 3.23
CA TYR A 149 -0.92 12.03 3.43
C TYR A 149 0.37 11.30 3.85
N PRO A 150 1.07 11.77 4.91
CA PRO A 150 2.38 11.22 5.27
C PRO A 150 2.34 9.72 5.59
N SER A 151 1.27 9.25 6.22
CA SER A 151 1.08 7.82 6.54
C SER A 151 0.96 6.92 5.31
N LEU A 152 0.57 7.47 4.15
CA LEU A 152 0.44 6.75 2.89
C LEU A 152 1.73 6.79 2.04
N CYS A 153 2.73 7.57 2.45
CA CYS A 153 3.87 7.91 1.59
C CYS A 153 5.22 7.66 2.30
N GLN A 154 5.35 6.55 3.02
CA GLN A 154 6.60 6.23 3.74
C GLN A 154 7.72 5.89 2.75
N GLN A 155 7.44 5.07 1.75
CA GLN A 155 8.36 4.64 0.70
C GLN A 155 7.99 5.18 -0.70
N ILE A 156 6.87 5.88 -0.82
CA ILE A 156 6.47 6.52 -2.10
C ILE A 156 7.52 7.55 -2.49
N SER A 157 8.01 7.43 -3.73
CA SER A 157 8.90 8.42 -4.34
C SER A 157 8.48 8.66 -5.78
N LEU A 158 8.30 9.93 -6.13
CA LEU A 158 7.89 10.44 -7.44
C LEU A 158 8.95 11.40 -7.96
N VAL A 159 9.93 10.88 -8.67
CA VAL A 159 11.11 11.65 -9.13
C VAL A 159 11.13 11.93 -10.61
N GLU A 160 10.30 11.23 -11.40
CA GLU A 160 10.33 11.35 -12.86
C GLU A 160 8.95 11.26 -13.49
N TYR A 161 8.78 11.95 -14.62
CA TYR A 161 7.73 11.66 -15.57
C TYR A 161 7.93 10.27 -16.19
N ILE A 162 6.87 9.69 -16.74
CA ILE A 162 7.00 8.44 -17.49
C ILE A 162 7.64 8.76 -18.84
N PRO A 163 8.87 8.28 -19.12
CA PRO A 163 9.56 8.59 -20.37
C PRO A 163 8.88 7.89 -21.55
N LYS A 164 9.17 8.39 -22.76
CA LYS A 164 8.70 7.77 -23.99
C LYS A 164 9.14 6.29 -24.04
N GLY A 165 8.22 5.40 -24.37
CA GLY A 165 8.47 3.95 -24.33
C GLY A 165 8.33 3.30 -22.95
N GLY A 166 7.88 4.03 -21.91
CA GLY A 166 7.50 3.48 -20.61
C GLY A 166 8.66 2.97 -19.75
N ARG A 167 9.90 3.36 -20.04
CA ARG A 167 11.10 2.92 -19.31
C ARG A 167 11.28 3.70 -18.00
N THR A 168 10.33 3.52 -17.06
CA THR A 168 10.34 4.20 -15.76
C THR A 168 10.79 3.21 -14.68
N TYR A 169 11.85 3.54 -13.96
CA TYR A 169 12.46 2.66 -12.95
C TYR A 169 12.73 3.37 -11.63
N ARG A 170 12.61 4.68 -11.57
CA ARG A 170 13.04 5.52 -10.45
C ARG A 170 11.92 5.84 -9.47
N ASN A 171 10.67 5.86 -9.94
CA ASN A 171 9.53 6.02 -9.05
C ASN A 171 9.37 4.76 -8.18
N LYS A 172 9.20 4.93 -6.88
CA LYS A 172 9.19 3.85 -5.90
C LYS A 172 7.90 3.83 -5.07
N GLY A 173 7.63 2.69 -4.46
CA GLY A 173 6.58 2.48 -3.49
C GLY A 173 6.76 1.14 -2.78
N SER A 174 5.99 0.90 -1.74
CA SER A 174 6.01 -0.35 -0.97
C SER A 174 4.63 -0.99 -0.89
N ALA A 175 4.59 -2.28 -0.57
CA ALA A 175 3.32 -2.98 -0.34
C ALA A 175 2.54 -2.35 0.83
N GLY A 176 3.24 -1.88 1.86
CA GLY A 176 2.65 -1.18 3.00
C GLY A 176 1.99 0.13 2.60
N ASP A 177 2.67 0.99 1.82
CA ASP A 177 2.07 2.24 1.34
C ASP A 177 0.79 1.97 0.54
N TYR A 178 0.83 1.00 -0.37
CA TYR A 178 -0.33 0.63 -1.20
C TYR A 178 -1.49 0.09 -0.34
N ALA A 179 -1.21 -0.71 0.67
CA ALA A 179 -2.23 -1.24 1.56
C ALA A 179 -2.91 -0.13 2.36
N TRP A 180 -2.14 0.81 2.92
CA TRP A 180 -2.70 1.97 3.62
C TRP A 180 -3.52 2.86 2.70
N PHE A 181 -3.04 3.10 1.47
CA PHE A 181 -3.80 3.82 0.45
C PHE A 181 -5.14 3.14 0.16
N LEU A 182 -5.15 1.83 -0.11
CA LEU A 182 -6.36 1.07 -0.38
C LEU A 182 -7.31 1.06 0.81
N LYS A 183 -6.78 1.00 2.05
CA LYS A 183 -7.56 1.09 3.28
C LYS A 183 -8.28 2.43 3.40
N GLU A 184 -7.56 3.53 3.27
CA GLU A 184 -8.16 4.86 3.37
C GLU A 184 -9.14 5.13 2.22
N LEU A 185 -8.82 4.63 1.02
CA LEU A 185 -9.69 4.70 -0.16
C LEU A 185 -11.01 3.95 0.07
N TRP A 186 -10.94 2.70 0.58
CA TRP A 186 -12.12 1.87 0.84
C TRP A 186 -13.06 2.49 1.86
N HIS A 187 -12.50 3.10 2.90
CA HIS A 187 -13.29 3.78 3.94
C HIS A 187 -13.77 5.17 3.55
N GLY A 188 -13.51 5.63 2.33
CA GLY A 188 -13.97 6.93 1.85
C GLY A 188 -13.25 8.13 2.48
N ARG A 189 -12.06 7.94 3.05
CA ARG A 189 -11.32 8.99 3.78
C ARG A 189 -10.41 9.82 2.90
N LEU A 190 -10.29 9.48 1.61
CA LEU A 190 -9.50 10.24 0.65
C LEU A 190 -10.40 11.11 -0.24
N PRO A 191 -9.90 12.25 -0.74
CA PRO A 191 -10.61 13.05 -1.73
C PRO A 191 -11.07 12.21 -2.91
N TYR A 192 -12.33 12.32 -3.24
CA TYR A 192 -12.94 11.60 -4.37
C TYR A 192 -12.77 10.08 -4.33
N SER A 193 -12.76 9.46 -3.14
CA SER A 193 -12.60 8.01 -2.96
C SER A 193 -13.52 7.20 -3.87
N LYS A 194 -14.80 7.56 -3.96
CA LYS A 194 -15.76 6.87 -4.84
C LYS A 194 -15.35 6.91 -6.30
N GLU A 195 -14.83 8.04 -6.77
CA GLU A 195 -14.39 8.20 -8.15
C GLU A 195 -13.07 7.42 -8.42
N ILE A 196 -12.12 7.44 -7.48
CA ILE A 196 -10.90 6.64 -7.61
C ILE A 196 -11.24 5.15 -7.64
N LEU A 197 -12.15 4.67 -6.77
CA LEU A 197 -12.64 3.29 -6.81
C LEU A 197 -13.34 2.98 -8.14
N ARG A 198 -14.21 3.88 -8.64
CA ARG A 198 -14.84 3.71 -9.96
C ARG A 198 -13.78 3.52 -11.05
N LEU A 199 -12.75 4.37 -11.05
CA LEU A 199 -11.67 4.29 -12.03
C LEU A 199 -10.88 2.97 -11.93
N MET A 200 -10.57 2.52 -10.71
CA MET A 200 -9.87 1.25 -10.47
C MET A 200 -10.73 0.02 -10.77
N GLY A 201 -12.07 0.15 -10.73
CA GLY A 201 -13.01 -0.91 -11.08
C GLY A 201 -13.39 -0.97 -12.56
N LEU A 202 -12.86 -0.09 -13.42
CA LEU A 202 -13.07 -0.16 -14.86
C LEU A 202 -12.42 -1.44 -15.43
N PRO A 203 -13.08 -2.15 -16.37
CA PRO A 203 -12.53 -3.37 -16.99
C PRO A 203 -11.12 -3.14 -17.52
N GLY A 204 -10.16 -3.91 -17.05
CA GLY A 204 -8.75 -3.76 -17.40
C GLY A 204 -7.94 -5.02 -17.12
N ILE A 205 -6.62 -4.90 -17.24
CA ILE A 205 -5.70 -5.98 -16.90
C ILE A 205 -5.60 -6.09 -15.39
N ASP A 206 -5.74 -7.30 -14.86
CA ASP A 206 -5.49 -7.62 -13.47
C ASP A 206 -4.63 -8.90 -13.35
N ARG A 207 -4.09 -9.12 -12.14
CA ARG A 207 -3.35 -10.33 -11.77
C ARG A 207 -3.87 -10.93 -10.45
N LEU A 208 -5.07 -10.49 -10.04
CA LEU A 208 -5.65 -10.84 -8.75
C LEU A 208 -6.91 -11.70 -8.91
N TYR A 209 -7.56 -11.61 -10.07
CA TYR A 209 -8.84 -12.24 -10.34
C TYR A 209 -8.85 -13.05 -11.66
N THR A 210 -8.52 -12.41 -12.79
CA THR A 210 -8.49 -13.10 -14.09
C THR A 210 -7.45 -14.21 -14.06
N ASP A 211 -7.87 -15.44 -14.35
CA ASP A 211 -7.08 -16.69 -14.27
C ASP A 211 -6.65 -17.09 -12.85
N ALA A 212 -7.10 -16.42 -11.80
CA ALA A 212 -6.97 -16.87 -10.42
C ALA A 212 -8.08 -17.89 -10.12
N LYS A 213 -7.83 -19.15 -10.41
CA LYS A 213 -8.83 -20.25 -10.51
C LYS A 213 -9.67 -20.50 -9.24
N ARG A 214 -9.20 -20.05 -8.08
CA ARG A 214 -9.89 -20.25 -6.80
C ARG A 214 -10.73 -19.05 -6.38
N VAL A 215 -10.44 -17.87 -6.94
CA VAL A 215 -11.24 -16.67 -6.70
C VAL A 215 -12.56 -16.82 -7.47
N PRO A 216 -13.74 -16.76 -6.80
CA PRO A 216 -15.00 -17.08 -7.46
C PRO A 216 -15.41 -16.04 -8.52
N SER A 217 -16.12 -16.51 -9.52
CA SER A 217 -16.77 -15.63 -10.51
C SER A 217 -17.72 -14.66 -9.81
N GLY A 218 -17.81 -13.42 -10.32
CA GLY A 218 -18.62 -12.36 -9.70
C GLY A 218 -17.94 -11.61 -8.54
N THR A 219 -16.69 -11.93 -8.20
CA THR A 219 -15.87 -11.08 -7.30
C THR A 219 -15.65 -9.72 -7.95
N SER A 220 -16.00 -8.64 -7.25
CA SER A 220 -15.69 -7.29 -7.72
C SER A 220 -14.21 -6.98 -7.49
N VAL A 221 -13.57 -6.38 -8.49
CA VAL A 221 -12.14 -6.09 -8.48
C VAL A 221 -11.90 -4.61 -8.73
N PHE A 222 -11.10 -3.98 -7.88
CA PHE A 222 -10.64 -2.61 -8.00
C PHE A 222 -9.12 -2.62 -7.94
N ASN A 223 -8.43 -2.58 -9.08
CA ASN A 223 -6.99 -2.79 -9.08
C ASN A 223 -6.19 -1.81 -9.94
N LYS A 224 -4.89 -1.83 -9.74
CA LYS A 224 -3.92 -1.21 -10.64
C LYS A 224 -2.67 -2.06 -10.77
N THR A 225 -2.47 -2.58 -11.97
CA THR A 225 -1.23 -3.30 -12.32
C THR A 225 -0.05 -2.37 -12.54
N GLY A 226 1.16 -2.88 -12.32
CA GLY A 226 2.43 -2.24 -12.67
C GLY A 226 3.35 -3.20 -13.42
N SER A 227 3.93 -2.74 -14.52
CA SER A 227 4.87 -3.54 -15.33
C SER A 227 5.98 -2.69 -15.90
N THR A 228 7.22 -3.18 -15.75
CA THR A 228 8.42 -2.73 -16.46
C THR A 228 9.24 -3.96 -16.85
N ALA A 229 10.36 -3.79 -17.55
CA ALA A 229 11.27 -4.91 -17.79
C ALA A 229 11.93 -5.46 -16.50
N MET A 230 11.68 -4.83 -15.35
CA MET A 230 12.24 -5.21 -14.05
C MET A 230 11.19 -5.29 -12.93
N CYS A 231 9.93 -4.99 -13.19
CA CYS A 231 8.87 -5.01 -12.18
C CYS A 231 7.59 -5.61 -12.75
N CYS A 232 6.99 -6.54 -11.99
CA CYS A 232 5.65 -7.06 -12.19
C CYS A 232 4.91 -6.96 -10.86
N GLY A 233 3.82 -6.22 -10.82
CA GLY A 233 3.04 -6.07 -9.60
C GLY A 233 1.57 -5.79 -9.88
N ASP A 234 0.76 -5.99 -8.85
CA ASP A 234 -0.62 -5.58 -8.80
C ASP A 234 -0.99 -5.19 -7.37
N MET A 235 -1.84 -4.20 -7.23
CA MET A 235 -2.44 -3.79 -5.97
C MET A 235 -3.94 -3.60 -6.17
N GLY A 236 -4.75 -4.17 -5.29
CA GLY A 236 -6.18 -4.05 -5.47
C GLY A 236 -7.01 -4.47 -4.27
N ILE A 237 -8.30 -4.17 -4.38
CA ILE A 237 -9.36 -4.60 -3.46
C ILE A 237 -10.22 -5.61 -4.20
N LEU A 238 -10.41 -6.77 -3.60
CA LEU A 238 -11.35 -7.78 -4.03
C LEU A 238 -12.53 -7.82 -3.06
N VAL A 239 -13.74 -7.88 -3.60
CA VAL A 239 -14.96 -8.06 -2.82
C VAL A 239 -15.54 -9.42 -3.17
N ALA A 240 -15.11 -10.43 -2.43
CA ALA A 240 -15.63 -11.78 -2.59
C ALA A 240 -17.02 -11.89 -1.96
N ARG A 241 -17.90 -12.69 -2.60
CA ARG A 241 -19.26 -12.95 -2.11
C ARG A 241 -19.38 -14.42 -1.70
N GLY A 242 -19.81 -14.64 -0.49
CA GLY A 242 -20.19 -15.97 0.00
C GLY A 242 -21.56 -16.41 -0.50
N ARG A 243 -21.84 -17.71 -0.40
CA ARG A 243 -23.13 -18.32 -0.78
C ARG A 243 -24.32 -17.72 0.00
N ASN A 244 -24.07 -17.18 1.18
CA ASN A 244 -25.06 -16.51 2.05
C ASN A 244 -25.28 -15.03 1.71
N GLY A 245 -24.72 -14.53 0.59
CA GLY A 245 -24.80 -13.13 0.17
C GLY A 245 -23.88 -12.19 0.94
N LYS A 246 -23.12 -12.65 1.96
CA LYS A 246 -22.13 -11.82 2.65
C LYS A 246 -21.02 -11.42 1.71
N SER A 247 -20.61 -10.18 1.78
CA SER A 247 -19.44 -9.66 1.08
C SER A 247 -18.25 -9.59 2.04
N SER A 248 -17.10 -10.07 1.60
CA SER A 248 -15.84 -9.97 2.35
C SER A 248 -14.82 -9.20 1.51
N PRO A 249 -14.69 -7.89 1.76
CA PRO A 249 -13.67 -7.09 1.09
C PRO A 249 -12.30 -7.31 1.73
N TYR A 250 -11.28 -7.43 0.89
CA TYR A 250 -9.88 -7.50 1.31
C TYR A 250 -8.97 -6.83 0.28
N ALA A 251 -7.87 -6.25 0.75
CA ALA A 251 -6.83 -5.75 -0.13
C ALA A 251 -5.74 -6.80 -0.29
N ILE A 252 -5.19 -6.88 -1.50
CA ILE A 252 -4.02 -7.70 -1.80
C ILE A 252 -3.04 -6.92 -2.65
N ILE A 253 -1.77 -6.98 -2.27
CA ILE A 253 -0.65 -6.37 -2.99
C ILE A 253 0.40 -7.44 -3.24
N GLY A 254 0.83 -7.56 -4.49
CA GLY A 254 1.93 -8.42 -4.89
C GLY A 254 2.90 -7.67 -5.79
N ILE A 255 4.19 -7.66 -5.44
CA ILE A 255 5.25 -6.99 -6.20
C ILE A 255 6.43 -7.94 -6.34
N ILE A 256 6.88 -8.12 -7.56
CA ILE A 256 8.10 -8.87 -7.91
C ILE A 256 9.00 -7.95 -8.72
N GLU A 257 10.18 -7.64 -8.20
CA GLU A 257 11.18 -6.80 -8.84
C GLU A 257 12.44 -7.58 -9.13
N SER A 258 12.89 -7.56 -10.38
CA SER A 258 14.15 -8.15 -10.82
C SER A 258 15.31 -7.17 -10.61
N GLY A 259 16.46 -7.64 -10.16
CA GLY A 259 17.70 -6.86 -10.09
C GLY A 259 18.27 -6.51 -11.46
N THR A 260 17.88 -7.26 -12.50
CA THR A 260 18.35 -7.09 -13.86
C THR A 260 17.21 -6.94 -14.85
N ARG A 261 17.47 -6.24 -15.96
CA ARG A 261 16.49 -6.05 -17.03
C ARG A 261 16.24 -7.37 -17.76
N ASN A 262 14.97 -7.76 -17.86
CA ASN A 262 14.57 -8.96 -18.58
C ASN A 262 14.45 -8.69 -20.07
N THR A 263 15.19 -9.41 -20.89
CA THR A 263 15.17 -9.32 -22.35
C THR A 263 13.90 -9.92 -22.95
N SER A 264 13.40 -11.02 -22.36
CA SER A 264 12.13 -11.67 -22.73
C SER A 264 10.98 -11.10 -21.90
N TYR A 265 10.68 -9.82 -22.06
CA TYR A 265 9.71 -9.06 -21.26
C TYR A 265 8.36 -9.77 -21.11
N SER A 266 7.70 -10.12 -22.23
CA SER A 266 6.34 -10.69 -22.19
C SER A 266 6.30 -12.02 -21.43
N SER A 267 7.23 -12.91 -21.68
CA SER A 267 7.34 -14.20 -21.01
C SER A 267 7.65 -14.04 -19.52
N TRP A 268 8.52 -13.08 -19.15
CA TRP A 268 8.83 -12.81 -17.75
C TRP A 268 7.60 -12.26 -17.01
N ILE A 269 6.91 -11.27 -17.58
CA ILE A 269 5.69 -10.69 -17.00
C ILE A 269 4.61 -11.76 -16.84
N SER A 270 4.37 -12.62 -17.84
CA SER A 270 3.38 -13.68 -17.75
C SER A 270 3.67 -14.61 -16.58
N ARG A 271 4.89 -15.15 -16.50
CA ARG A 271 5.28 -16.05 -15.39
C ARG A 271 5.18 -15.39 -14.01
N ARG A 272 5.48 -14.08 -13.89
CA ARG A 272 5.36 -13.37 -12.61
C ARG A 272 3.90 -13.03 -12.28
N ALA A 273 3.08 -12.77 -13.30
CA ALA A 273 1.63 -12.64 -13.13
C ALA A 273 1.01 -13.93 -12.58
N ASP A 274 1.45 -15.10 -13.05
CA ASP A 274 0.97 -16.39 -12.55
C ASP A 274 1.33 -16.61 -11.07
N VAL A 275 2.51 -16.15 -10.64
CA VAL A 275 2.88 -16.17 -9.21
C VAL A 275 1.93 -15.28 -8.38
N ILE A 276 1.63 -14.08 -8.87
CA ILE A 276 0.70 -13.17 -8.18
C ILE A 276 -0.70 -13.76 -8.11
N ARG A 277 -1.18 -14.40 -9.19
CA ARG A 277 -2.47 -15.12 -9.21
C ARG A 277 -2.54 -16.24 -8.19
N GLU A 278 -1.46 -17.01 -8.05
CA GLU A 278 -1.46 -18.08 -7.05
C GLU A 278 -1.46 -17.54 -5.63
N VAL A 279 -0.74 -16.46 -5.36
CA VAL A 279 -0.85 -15.78 -4.05
C VAL A 279 -2.26 -15.24 -3.83
N SER A 280 -2.94 -14.73 -4.86
CA SER A 280 -4.34 -14.32 -4.76
C SER A 280 -5.28 -15.50 -4.48
N ASN A 281 -5.01 -16.68 -5.05
CA ASN A 281 -5.73 -17.91 -4.72
C ASN A 281 -5.59 -18.28 -3.23
N LEU A 282 -4.37 -18.21 -2.69
CA LEU A 282 -4.10 -18.48 -1.27
C LEU A 282 -4.83 -17.47 -0.38
N ALA A 283 -4.74 -16.18 -0.71
CA ALA A 283 -5.43 -15.11 0.01
C ALA A 283 -6.96 -15.33 0.03
N TYR A 284 -7.56 -15.68 -1.12
CA TYR A 284 -8.99 -15.97 -1.17
C TYR A 284 -9.38 -17.18 -0.31
N LEU A 285 -8.59 -18.25 -0.33
CA LEU A 285 -8.87 -19.44 0.49
C LEU A 285 -8.84 -19.12 1.98
N ASP A 286 -7.88 -18.32 2.44
CA ASP A 286 -7.82 -17.86 3.82
C ASP A 286 -9.04 -16.98 4.16
N MET A 287 -9.41 -16.03 3.29
CA MET A 287 -10.61 -15.20 3.47
C MET A 287 -11.89 -16.07 3.53
N LYS A 288 -11.98 -17.08 2.65
CA LYS A 288 -13.10 -18.02 2.63
C LYS A 288 -13.23 -18.77 3.96
N GLN A 289 -12.13 -19.25 4.50
CA GLN A 289 -12.10 -19.95 5.80
C GLN A 289 -12.48 -19.01 6.94
N ARG A 290 -11.86 -17.82 7.02
CA ARG A 290 -12.10 -16.82 8.07
C ARG A 290 -13.54 -16.35 8.13
N HIS A 291 -14.13 -16.07 6.97
CA HIS A 291 -15.46 -15.46 6.87
C HIS A 291 -16.57 -16.44 6.49
N ARG A 292 -16.25 -17.72 6.32
CA ARG A 292 -17.20 -18.80 5.94
C ARG A 292 -17.98 -18.42 4.65
N LEU A 293 -17.23 -17.99 3.61
CA LEU A 293 -17.77 -17.59 2.30
C LEU A 293 -18.26 -18.80 1.47
#